data_374748d6d6d11b66b13649b40de73020
#
_entry.id   374748d6d6d11b66b13649b40de73020
#
_cell.length_a   1.000
_cell.length_b   1.000
_cell.length_c   1.000
_cell.angle_alpha   90.00
_cell.angle_beta   90.00
_cell.angle_gamma   90.00
#
_symmetry.space_group_name_H-M   'P 1'
#
loop_
_entity.id
_entity.type
_entity.pdbx_description
1 polymer ?
#
loop_
_entity_poly.entity_id
_entity_poly.type
_entity_poly.pdbx_seq_one_letter_code
_entity_poly.pdbx_strand_id
1 'polypeptide(L)'
;MSDLLLQFEQATQDALRLPKLPETSTMLTLYGLYKQAYRGDVASKRPDFTDMIGRAKWDAWSDFRGVTADEAKRRYVKLVEELKARAILLTLAGGVSGATSSPAQN
;
A
#
# COMPACT_ATOMS: atom_id res chain seq x y z
N MET A 1 20.34 3.63 10.21
CA MET A 1 20.26 3.29 9.28
C MET A 1 19.45 2.12 9.09
N SER A 2 19.74 1.23 9.36
CA SER A 2 19.12 0.09 9.04
C SER A 2 17.76 -0.14 9.61
N ASP A 3 17.37 0.53 10.68
CA ASP A 3 16.05 0.35 11.24
C ASP A 3 14.95 0.73 10.26
N LEU A 4 15.09 1.84 9.56
CA LEU A 4 14.10 2.24 8.58
C LEU A 4 14.03 1.27 7.41
N LEU A 5 15.19 0.82 6.93
CA LEU A 5 15.22 -0.16 5.86
C LEU A 5 14.55 -1.45 6.29
N LEU A 6 14.85 -1.92 7.49
CA LEU A 6 14.24 -3.15 8.00
C LEU A 6 12.73 -3.00 8.18
N GLN A 7 12.30 -1.85 8.69
CA GLN A 7 10.87 -1.57 8.84
C GLN A 7 10.17 -1.56 7.49
N PHE A 8 10.82 -0.94 6.51
CA PHE A 8 10.27 -0.85 5.16
C PHE A 8 10.16 -2.24 4.53
N GLU A 9 11.22 -3.03 4.65
CA GLU A 9 11.21 -4.39 4.09
C GLU A 9 10.15 -5.25 4.77
N GLN A 10 10.02 -5.13 6.08
CA GLN A 10 8.96 -5.84 6.79
C GLN A 10 7.58 -5.37 6.32
N ALA A 11 7.41 -4.08 6.11
CA ALA A 11 6.13 -3.55 5.65
C ALA A 11 5.78 -4.09 4.27
N THR A 12 6.75 -4.27 3.38
CA THR A 12 6.46 -4.85 2.06
C THR A 12 5.96 -6.29 2.19
N GLN A 13 6.51 -7.03 3.15
CA GLN A 13 6.03 -8.39 3.40
C GLN A 13 4.64 -8.37 4.03
N ASP A 14 4.43 -7.48 4.98
CA ASP A 14 3.13 -7.34 5.65
C ASP A 14 2.04 -6.97 4.66
N ALA A 15 2.35 -6.11 3.70
CA ALA A 15 1.38 -5.70 2.67
C ALA A 15 0.88 -6.89 1.86
N LEU A 16 1.74 -7.87 1.63
CA LEU A 16 1.36 -9.08 0.89
C LEU A 16 0.47 -10.02 1.71
N ARG A 17 0.43 -9.82 3.02
CA ARG A 17 -0.32 -10.69 3.93
C ARG A 17 -1.56 -10.04 4.51
N LEU A 18 -1.95 -8.90 3.99
CA LEU A 18 -3.17 -8.26 4.46
C LEU A 18 -4.36 -9.18 4.19
N PRO A 19 -5.26 -9.32 5.15
CA PRO A 19 -6.39 -10.26 4.99
C PRO A 19 -7.36 -9.84 3.89
N LYS A 20 -7.32 -8.58 3.51
CA LYS A 20 -8.18 -8.07 2.46
C LYS A 20 -7.37 -7.12 1.60
N LEU A 21 -7.57 -7.20 0.29
CA LEU A 21 -6.91 -6.29 -0.63
C LEU A 21 -7.36 -4.86 -0.37
N PRO A 22 -6.42 -3.92 -0.29
CA PRO A 22 -6.80 -2.51 -0.21
C PRO A 22 -7.52 -2.05 -1.47
N GLU A 23 -8.18 -0.92 -1.38
CA GLU A 23 -8.79 -0.29 -2.55
C GLU A 23 -7.72 0.01 -3.59
N THR A 24 -8.14 0.08 -4.84
CA THR A 24 -7.22 0.34 -5.94
C THR A 24 -6.39 1.60 -5.73
N SER A 25 -7.02 2.67 -5.24
CA SER A 25 -6.29 3.92 -5.00
C SER A 25 -5.20 3.74 -3.95
N THR A 26 -5.47 2.97 -2.90
CA THR A 26 -4.49 2.69 -1.86
C THR A 26 -3.36 1.82 -2.40
N MET A 27 -3.69 0.84 -3.22
CA MET A 27 -2.68 -0.01 -3.85
C MET A 27 -1.76 0.79 -4.75
N LEU A 28 -2.32 1.76 -5.48
CA LEU A 28 -1.52 2.65 -6.32
C LEU A 28 -0.62 3.55 -5.48
N THR A 29 -1.11 4.03 -4.34
CA THR A 29 -0.29 4.82 -3.44
C THR A 29 0.88 4.00 -2.91
N LEU A 30 0.63 2.77 -2.50
CA LEU A 30 1.69 1.86 -2.06
C LEU A 30 2.71 1.64 -3.17
N TYR A 31 2.24 1.42 -4.39
CA TYR A 31 3.12 1.24 -5.53
C TYR A 31 4.01 2.46 -5.74
N GLY A 32 3.41 3.65 -5.73
CA GLY A 32 4.17 4.88 -5.96
C GLY A 32 5.23 5.11 -4.89
N LEU A 33 4.87 4.89 -3.63
CA LEU A 33 5.81 5.03 -2.53
C LEU A 33 6.94 4.00 -2.62
N TYR A 34 6.60 2.77 -2.98
CA TYR A 34 7.58 1.71 -3.16
C TYR A 34 8.59 2.07 -4.24
N LYS A 35 8.10 2.53 -5.39
CA LYS A 35 8.97 2.92 -6.50
C LYS A 35 9.84 4.12 -6.11
N GLN A 36 9.25 5.10 -5.44
CA GLN A 36 9.99 6.27 -5.02
C GLN A 36 11.10 5.88 -4.03
N ALA A 37 10.81 4.93 -3.14
CA ALA A 37 11.78 4.45 -2.16
C ALA A 37 12.95 3.74 -2.82
N TYR A 38 12.70 2.99 -3.88
CA TYR A 38 13.74 2.19 -4.52
C TYR A 38 14.40 2.88 -5.71
N ARG A 39 13.66 3.67 -6.47
CA ARG A 39 14.15 4.23 -7.72
C ARG A 39 14.29 5.74 -7.71
N GLY A 40 13.71 6.41 -6.71
CA GLY A 40 13.65 7.86 -6.73
C GLY A 40 12.61 8.35 -7.72
N ASP A 41 12.81 9.54 -8.25
CA ASP A 41 11.84 10.16 -9.15
C ASP A 41 11.65 9.35 -10.42
N VAL A 42 10.40 9.28 -10.86
CA VAL A 42 10.11 8.62 -12.14
C VAL A 42 10.83 9.37 -13.25
N ALA A 43 11.56 8.63 -14.07
CA ALA A 43 12.32 9.22 -15.17
C ALA A 43 11.80 8.81 -16.54
N SER A 44 10.95 7.79 -16.58
CA SER A 44 10.42 7.30 -17.85
C SER A 44 9.32 8.20 -18.36
N LYS A 45 9.01 8.04 -19.63
CA LYS A 45 7.91 8.75 -20.26
C LYS A 45 6.59 8.16 -19.79
N ARG A 46 5.59 9.01 -19.65
CA ARG A 46 4.25 8.55 -19.29
C ARG A 46 3.74 7.57 -20.35
N PRO A 47 3.22 6.40 -19.96
CA PRO A 47 2.69 5.43 -20.95
C PRO A 47 1.54 6.01 -21.76
N ASP A 48 1.34 5.43 -22.93
CA ASP A 48 0.26 5.80 -23.82
C ASP A 48 -1.09 5.59 -23.14
N PHE A 49 -2.07 6.37 -23.55
CA PHE A 49 -3.42 6.28 -22.98
C PHE A 49 -4.07 4.90 -23.19
N THR A 50 -3.57 4.12 -24.15
CA THR A 50 -4.07 2.76 -24.36
C THR A 50 -3.56 1.80 -23.28
N ASP A 51 -2.50 2.15 -22.58
CA ASP A 51 -1.98 1.36 -21.47
C ASP A 51 -2.50 1.97 -20.17
N MET A 52 -3.75 1.72 -19.86
CA MET A 52 -4.43 2.35 -18.74
C MET A 52 -3.79 1.99 -17.40
N ILE A 53 -3.40 0.74 -17.22
CA ILE A 53 -2.79 0.28 -15.99
C ILE A 53 -1.40 0.90 -15.82
N GLY A 54 -0.62 0.90 -16.89
CA GLY A 54 0.71 1.51 -16.86
C GLY A 54 0.65 2.98 -16.56
N ARG A 55 -0.34 3.70 -17.12
CA ARG A 55 -0.52 5.13 -16.86
C ARG A 55 -0.89 5.37 -15.39
N ALA A 56 -1.81 4.57 -14.85
CA ALA A 56 -2.21 4.73 -13.46
C ALA A 56 -1.02 4.52 -12.52
N LYS A 57 -0.21 3.53 -12.80
CA LYS A 57 0.99 3.25 -12.01
C LYS A 57 2.01 4.37 -12.16
N TRP A 58 2.23 4.83 -13.37
CA TRP A 58 3.16 5.94 -13.64
C TRP A 58 2.71 7.20 -12.91
N ASP A 59 1.42 7.52 -13.00
CA ASP A 59 0.86 8.70 -12.34
C ASP A 59 1.03 8.60 -10.82
N ALA A 60 0.80 7.43 -10.26
CA ALA A 60 0.94 7.22 -8.82
C ALA A 60 2.39 7.43 -8.37
N TRP A 61 3.34 6.96 -9.15
CA TRP A 61 4.76 7.17 -8.85
C TRP A 61 5.13 8.65 -9.05
N SER A 62 4.65 9.25 -10.12
CA SER A 62 4.93 10.66 -10.43
C SER A 62 4.45 11.60 -9.33
N ASP A 63 3.39 11.22 -8.63
CA ASP A 63 2.85 12.03 -7.52
C ASP A 63 3.86 12.22 -6.39
N PHE A 64 4.83 11.34 -6.27
CA PHE A 64 5.83 11.41 -5.21
C PHE A 64 7.16 12.02 -5.68
N ARG A 65 7.16 12.66 -6.84
CA ARG A 65 8.36 13.30 -7.36
C ARG A 65 8.91 14.28 -6.32
N GLY A 66 10.19 14.20 -6.05
CA GLY A 66 10.85 15.07 -5.08
C GLY A 66 10.84 14.52 -3.64
N VAL A 67 10.07 13.48 -3.36
CA VAL A 67 10.08 12.87 -2.04
C VAL A 67 11.35 12.03 -1.90
N THR A 68 12.07 12.20 -0.80
CA THR A 68 13.30 11.43 -0.58
C THR A 68 12.99 9.96 -0.39
N ALA A 69 13.97 9.11 -0.66
CA ALA A 69 13.81 7.67 -0.47
C ALA A 69 13.42 7.33 0.96
N ASP A 70 14.05 7.99 1.93
CA ASP A 70 13.74 7.74 3.33
C ASP A 70 12.34 8.17 3.69
N GLU A 71 11.90 9.31 3.20
CA GLU A 71 10.54 9.77 3.48
C GLU A 71 9.52 8.85 2.80
N ALA A 72 9.80 8.37 1.60
CA ALA A 72 8.92 7.42 0.93
C ALA A 72 8.81 6.12 1.74
N LYS A 73 9.93 5.64 2.30
CA LYS A 73 9.91 4.46 3.16
C LYS A 73 9.04 4.69 4.39
N ARG A 74 9.20 5.84 5.04
CA ARG A 74 8.43 6.16 6.23
C ARG A 74 6.93 6.20 5.94
N ARG A 75 6.56 6.81 4.82
CA ARG A 75 5.15 6.89 4.42
C ARG A 75 4.58 5.52 4.07
N TYR A 76 5.39 4.69 3.42
CA TYR A 76 5.00 3.32 3.09
C TYR A 76 4.72 2.53 4.37
N VAL A 77 5.65 2.57 5.31
CA VAL A 77 5.51 1.87 6.58
C VAL A 77 4.26 2.33 7.32
N LYS A 78 4.06 3.64 7.39
CA LYS A 78 2.90 4.20 8.07
C LYS A 78 1.60 3.73 7.44
N LEU A 79 1.54 3.75 6.11
CA LEU A 79 0.33 3.33 5.41
C LEU A 79 0.04 1.85 5.65
N VAL A 80 1.07 1.00 5.60
CA VAL A 80 0.87 -0.42 5.87
C VAL A 80 0.40 -0.65 7.31
N GLU A 81 0.98 0.09 8.27
CA GLU A 81 0.55 -0.02 9.67
C GLU A 81 -0.92 0.38 9.83
N GLU A 82 -1.34 1.42 9.14
CA GLU A 82 -2.73 1.85 9.16
C GLU A 82 -3.65 0.78 8.56
N LEU A 83 -3.22 0.16 7.48
CA LEU A 83 -4.01 -0.91 6.85
C LEU A 83 -4.10 -2.13 7.74
N LYS A 84 -3.03 -2.47 8.42
CA LYS A 84 -3.02 -3.58 9.38
C LYS A 84 -3.98 -3.29 10.54
N ALA A 85 -3.91 -2.10 11.09
CA ALA A 85 -4.78 -1.71 12.20
C ALA A 85 -6.25 -1.73 11.80
N ARG A 86 -6.54 -1.24 10.61
CA ARG A 86 -7.91 -1.25 10.08
C ARG A 86 -8.41 -2.69 9.89
N ALA A 87 -7.56 -3.57 9.39
CA ALA A 87 -7.91 -4.96 9.19
C ALA A 87 -8.24 -5.64 10.53
N ILE A 88 -7.47 -5.34 11.57
CA ILE A 88 -7.73 -5.88 12.90
C ILE A 88 -9.08 -5.38 13.42
N LEU A 89 -9.33 -4.08 13.30
CA LEU A 89 -10.59 -3.51 13.76
C LEU A 89 -11.78 -4.10 13.02
N LEU A 90 -11.67 -4.25 11.73
CA LEU A 90 -12.73 -4.83 10.92
C LEU A 90 -12.96 -6.30 11.27
N THR A 91 -11.88 -7.02 11.55
CA THR A 91 -11.98 -8.42 11.95
C THR A 91 -12.68 -8.55 13.30
N LEU A 92 -12.31 -7.71 14.25
CA LEU A 92 -12.94 -7.74 15.55
C LEU A 92 -14.42 -7.38 15.47
N ALA A 93 -14.75 -6.34 14.75
CA ALA A 93 -16.15 -5.93 14.57
C ALA A 93 -16.92 -6.96 13.78
N GLY A 94 -16.32 -7.43 12.73
CA GLY A 94 -16.95 -8.44 11.88
C GLY A 94 -17.07 -9.77 12.56
N GLY A 95 -16.08 -10.10 13.37
CA GLY A 95 -16.11 -11.33 14.15
C GLY A 95 -17.26 -11.37 15.11
N VAL A 96 -17.54 -10.26 15.74
CA VAL A 96 -18.68 -10.17 16.62
C VAL A 96 -19.97 -10.30 15.83
N SER A 97 -20.11 -9.52 14.78
CA SER A 97 -21.29 -9.58 13.96
C SER A 97 -21.30 -10.82 13.09
N GLY A 98 -20.16 -11.16 12.57
CA GLY A 98 -20.03 -12.31 11.68
C GLY A 98 -20.28 -13.60 12.39
N ALA A 99 -19.90 -13.69 13.60
CA ALA A 99 -20.16 -14.88 14.36
C ALA A 99 -21.64 -15.11 14.48
N THR A 100 -22.39 -14.10 14.40
CA THR A 100 -23.80 -14.21 14.43
C THR A 100 -24.32 -14.52 13.09
N SER A 101 -23.75 -14.09 12.22
CA SER A 101 -24.26 -14.29 10.91
C SER A 101 -23.91 -15.61 10.37
N SER A 102 -23.81 -15.50 10.81
CA SER A 102 -23.70 -16.18 10.31
C SER A 102 -24.10 -16.77 10.04
N PRO A 103 -24.19 -16.85 10.09
CA PRO A 103 -24.42 -17.45 9.86
C PRO A 103 -24.91 -17.83 9.57
N ALA A 104 -25.08 -17.84 9.77
CA ALA A 104 -25.28 -18.14 9.60
C ALA A 104 -25.73 -18.32 9.31
N GLN A 105 -25.95 -18.18 9.41
CA GLN A 105 -26.15 -18.29 9.11
C GLN A 105 -26.48 -18.74 8.72
N ASN A 106 -26.68 -18.96 9.04
CA ASN A 106 -26.72 -19.33 8.71
C ASN A 106 -26.93 -19.59 8.40
#